data_f8b113c44d24a12b319f85b9dc3887a0
#
_entry.id   f8b113c44d24a12b319f85b9dc3887a0
#
_cell.length_a   1.000
_cell.length_b   1.000
_cell.length_c   1.000
_cell.angle_alpha   90.00
_cell.angle_beta   90.00
_cell.angle_gamma   90.00
#
_symmetry.space_group_name_H-M   'P 1'
#
loop_
_entity.id
_entity.type
_entity.pdbx_description
1 polymer ?
#
loop_
_entity_poly.entity_id
_entity_poly.type
_entity_poly.pdbx_seq_one_letter_code
_entity_poly.pdbx_strand_id
1 'polypeptide(L)'
;MAKKAVSEAKQTGAAVQGKRIGIHLSTTGGVWKAVEYAREIGANTLQIFSASPRTWRAASVKPADAEKLKQARLQLDVGPLVVHVSYLVNVCSQSDETRQKSITAFRGEVERALALGAEYLVLHPGSYRGMTREQGLVLAAESIEKAIDGLPWQDADFHILIENTAGAEFSLGGSFEQVAELIERLRKHAPVGVCLDTCHTHVAGYDIVTEAGYAETMKQVGQTIGFDTVCVWHCNDAKAARGSKLDRHEHIGEGMIGAEAFRRLLHDQRFAHAAFIAETPVDEPGDDARNVALLRTLFAG
;
A
#
# COMPACT_ATOMS: atom_id res chain seq x y z
N MET A 1 -11.58 38.64 20.05
CA MET A 1 -11.76 37.40 20.80
C MET A 1 -12.62 36.44 20.01
N ALA A 2 -12.09 35.84 18.94
CA ALA A 2 -12.81 34.85 18.12
C ALA A 2 -11.81 34.01 17.28
N LYS A 3 -10.87 33.32 17.91
CA LYS A 3 -9.92 32.37 17.27
C LYS A 3 -9.51 31.23 18.21
N LYS A 4 -10.45 30.66 18.99
CA LYS A 4 -10.16 29.56 19.90
C LYS A 4 -11.25 28.48 19.98
N ALA A 5 -12.07 28.32 18.97
CA ALA A 5 -13.19 27.38 19.00
C ALA A 5 -13.30 26.45 17.76
N VAL A 6 -12.20 26.11 17.07
CA VAL A 6 -12.23 25.20 15.90
C VAL A 6 -11.31 23.99 16.09
N SER A 7 -10.73 23.78 17.29
CA SER A 7 -9.74 22.71 17.52
C SER A 7 -10.27 21.52 18.35
N GLU A 8 -11.56 21.40 18.69
CA GLU A 8 -12.03 20.33 19.60
C GLU A 8 -13.16 19.44 19.05
N ALA A 9 -13.42 19.42 17.77
CA ALA A 9 -14.52 18.66 17.20
C ALA A 9 -14.09 17.64 16.13
N LYS A 10 -12.99 16.90 16.32
CA LYS A 10 -12.63 15.75 15.47
C LYS A 10 -11.90 14.63 16.22
N GLN A 11 -12.37 14.26 17.41
CA GLN A 11 -11.91 13.03 18.08
C GLN A 11 -13.08 12.35 18.80
N THR A 12 -14.03 11.80 18.04
CA THR A 12 -14.96 10.77 18.53
C THR A 12 -15.27 9.78 17.42
N GLY A 13 -14.25 9.23 16.79
CA GLY A 13 -14.34 7.91 16.18
C GLY A 13 -13.99 6.91 17.27
N ALA A 14 -14.92 6.04 17.67
CA ALA A 14 -14.65 4.97 18.61
C ALA A 14 -13.40 4.22 18.13
N ALA A 15 -12.37 4.15 18.97
CA ALA A 15 -11.15 3.39 18.70
C ALA A 15 -11.58 1.95 18.40
N VAL A 16 -11.42 1.51 17.15
CA VAL A 16 -11.67 0.13 16.76
C VAL A 16 -10.68 -0.71 17.56
N GLN A 17 -11.18 -1.49 18.50
CA GLN A 17 -10.38 -2.42 19.29
C GLN A 17 -9.85 -3.51 18.35
N GLY A 18 -8.59 -3.39 17.87
CA GLY A 18 -7.91 -4.43 17.10
C GLY A 18 -7.16 -3.90 15.86
N LYS A 19 -6.12 -4.64 15.48
CA LYS A 19 -5.34 -4.38 14.26
C LYS A 19 -6.23 -4.48 13.01
N ARG A 20 -5.96 -3.63 12.02
CA ARG A 20 -6.55 -3.71 10.68
C ARG A 20 -5.78 -4.74 9.87
N ILE A 21 -6.33 -5.93 9.73
CA ILE A 21 -5.73 -7.08 9.04
C ILE A 21 -6.64 -7.49 7.88
N GLY A 22 -6.09 -7.59 6.69
CA GLY A 22 -6.81 -7.90 5.47
C GLY A 22 -5.95 -8.51 4.38
N ILE A 23 -6.46 -8.47 3.16
CA ILE A 23 -5.85 -9.09 1.99
C ILE A 23 -6.27 -8.36 0.71
N HIS A 24 -5.50 -8.51 -0.35
CA HIS A 24 -5.85 -8.04 -1.69
C HIS A 24 -6.92 -8.94 -2.31
N LEU A 25 -8.05 -8.35 -2.69
CA LEU A 25 -9.22 -9.09 -3.16
C LEU A 25 -9.64 -8.74 -4.59
N SER A 26 -10.20 -9.70 -5.27
CA SER A 26 -10.83 -9.51 -6.58
C SER A 26 -12.11 -8.69 -6.46
N THR A 27 -12.33 -7.78 -7.43
CA THR A 27 -13.56 -7.00 -7.57
C THR A 27 -14.56 -7.62 -8.57
N THR A 28 -14.36 -8.87 -8.94
CA THR A 28 -15.24 -9.59 -9.86
C THR A 28 -16.67 -9.64 -9.32
N GLY A 29 -17.62 -9.21 -10.13
CA GLY A 29 -19.03 -9.16 -9.77
C GLY A 29 -19.46 -7.92 -8.99
N GLY A 30 -18.53 -7.00 -8.70
CA GLY A 30 -18.79 -5.70 -8.07
C GLY A 30 -17.88 -5.40 -6.89
N VAL A 31 -17.42 -4.16 -6.78
CA VAL A 31 -16.45 -3.73 -5.76
C VAL A 31 -16.95 -3.95 -4.32
N TRP A 32 -18.26 -3.84 -4.07
CA TRP A 32 -18.85 -4.08 -2.73
C TRP A 32 -18.77 -5.55 -2.31
N LYS A 33 -18.75 -6.50 -3.25
CA LYS A 33 -18.61 -7.93 -2.95
C LYS A 33 -17.26 -8.26 -2.33
N ALA A 34 -16.21 -7.51 -2.69
CA ALA A 34 -14.92 -7.66 -2.04
C ALA A 34 -14.98 -7.32 -0.55
N VAL A 35 -15.82 -6.35 -0.15
CA VAL A 35 -16.04 -6.00 1.27
C VAL A 35 -16.80 -7.11 2.01
N GLU A 36 -17.85 -7.66 1.38
CA GLU A 36 -18.60 -8.77 1.95
C GLU A 36 -17.71 -9.99 2.15
N TYR A 37 -16.93 -10.34 1.14
CA TYR A 37 -16.00 -11.46 1.21
C TYR A 37 -14.86 -11.21 2.22
N ALA A 38 -14.30 -9.99 2.28
CA ALA A 38 -13.33 -9.63 3.31
C ALA A 38 -13.86 -9.94 4.70
N ARG A 39 -15.10 -9.53 4.98
CA ARG A 39 -15.74 -9.80 6.28
C ARG A 39 -16.00 -11.28 6.53
N GLU A 40 -16.41 -12.03 5.51
CA GLU A 40 -16.64 -13.48 5.58
C GLU A 40 -15.37 -14.23 5.99
N ILE A 41 -14.21 -13.88 5.42
CA ILE A 41 -12.92 -14.51 5.75
C ILE A 41 -12.25 -13.92 6.99
N GLY A 42 -12.93 -13.02 7.73
CA GLY A 42 -12.43 -12.44 8.97
C GLY A 42 -11.52 -11.22 8.78
N ALA A 43 -11.37 -10.66 7.59
CA ALA A 43 -10.64 -9.42 7.36
C ALA A 43 -11.48 -8.20 7.81
N ASN A 44 -10.81 -7.11 8.24
CA ASN A 44 -11.43 -5.83 8.59
C ASN A 44 -10.79 -4.62 7.88
N THR A 45 -9.97 -4.89 6.89
CA THR A 45 -9.45 -3.98 5.87
C THR A 45 -9.28 -4.77 4.58
N LEU A 46 -9.12 -4.11 3.45
CA LEU A 46 -8.88 -4.78 2.18
C LEU A 46 -8.13 -3.90 1.21
N GLN A 47 -7.46 -4.54 0.26
CA GLN A 47 -6.91 -3.91 -0.92
C GLN A 47 -7.58 -4.45 -2.19
N ILE A 48 -7.73 -3.61 -3.18
CA ILE A 48 -8.28 -3.97 -4.49
C ILE A 48 -7.52 -3.26 -5.61
N PHE A 49 -7.63 -3.78 -6.83
CA PHE A 49 -7.44 -2.96 -8.02
C PHE A 49 -8.74 -2.20 -8.33
N SER A 50 -8.64 -0.90 -8.62
CA SER A 50 -9.80 -0.08 -9.00
C SER A 50 -10.35 -0.45 -10.39
N ALA A 51 -9.52 -1.12 -11.20
CA ALA A 51 -9.81 -1.60 -12.55
C ALA A 51 -8.86 -2.75 -12.90
N SER A 52 -9.02 -3.38 -14.08
CA SER A 52 -8.09 -4.42 -14.52
C SER A 52 -6.65 -3.88 -14.61
N PRO A 53 -5.69 -4.47 -13.87
CA PRO A 53 -4.30 -4.00 -13.87
C PRO A 53 -3.55 -4.32 -15.18
N ARG A 54 -4.21 -4.94 -16.16
CA ARG A 54 -3.64 -5.35 -17.46
C ARG A 54 -3.98 -4.37 -18.58
N THR A 55 -4.67 -3.27 -18.29
CA THR A 55 -5.13 -2.31 -19.30
C THR A 55 -4.77 -0.89 -18.92
N TRP A 56 -4.30 -0.10 -19.90
CA TRP A 56 -3.97 1.32 -19.71
C TRP A 56 -5.20 2.22 -19.53
N ARG A 57 -6.33 1.81 -20.07
CA ARG A 57 -7.58 2.56 -19.99
C ARG A 57 -8.59 1.77 -19.18
N ALA A 58 -9.13 2.41 -18.19
CA ALA A 58 -10.19 1.87 -17.37
C ALA A 58 -11.41 2.80 -17.40
N ALA A 59 -12.60 2.21 -17.28
CA ALA A 59 -13.81 2.98 -17.10
C ALA A 59 -13.81 3.69 -15.75
N SER A 60 -14.52 4.80 -15.65
CA SER A 60 -14.82 5.44 -14.37
C SER A 60 -15.69 4.54 -13.50
N VAL A 61 -15.58 4.74 -12.19
CA VAL A 61 -16.45 4.05 -11.21
C VAL A 61 -17.89 4.52 -11.39
N LYS A 62 -18.84 3.59 -11.44
CA LYS A 62 -20.25 3.94 -11.44
C LYS A 62 -20.67 4.48 -10.06
N PRO A 63 -21.31 5.65 -9.97
CA PRO A 63 -21.70 6.22 -8.68
C PRO A 63 -22.48 5.27 -7.77
N ALA A 64 -23.39 4.47 -8.34
CA ALA A 64 -24.16 3.48 -7.60
C ALA A 64 -23.28 2.36 -7.01
N ASP A 65 -22.21 1.96 -7.67
CA ASP A 65 -21.29 0.93 -7.19
C ASP A 65 -20.38 1.49 -6.08
N ALA A 66 -19.94 2.75 -6.22
CA ALA A 66 -19.20 3.45 -5.19
C ALA A 66 -20.03 3.62 -3.90
N GLU A 67 -21.31 4.00 -4.04
CA GLU A 67 -22.20 4.16 -2.90
C GLU A 67 -22.43 2.82 -2.17
N LYS A 68 -22.69 1.73 -2.93
CA LYS A 68 -22.82 0.39 -2.33
C LYS A 68 -21.57 -0.03 -1.58
N LEU A 69 -20.38 0.25 -2.14
CA LEU A 69 -19.11 -0.05 -1.49
C LEU A 69 -18.98 0.71 -0.15
N LYS A 70 -19.24 2.03 -0.16
CA LYS A 70 -19.16 2.88 1.04
C LYS A 70 -20.13 2.40 2.13
N GLN A 71 -21.36 2.06 1.75
CA GLN A 71 -22.34 1.52 2.68
C GLN A 71 -21.95 0.15 3.25
N ALA A 72 -21.45 -0.77 2.41
CA ALA A 72 -20.99 -2.07 2.87
C ALA A 72 -19.81 -1.94 3.85
N ARG A 73 -18.84 -1.06 3.56
CA ARG A 73 -17.70 -0.78 4.44
C ARG A 73 -18.14 -0.26 5.80
N LEU A 74 -19.06 0.69 5.81
CA LEU A 74 -19.62 1.26 7.05
C LEU A 74 -20.37 0.23 7.88
N GLN A 75 -21.24 -0.57 7.23
CA GLN A 75 -22.06 -1.57 7.90
C GLN A 75 -21.26 -2.74 8.48
N LEU A 76 -20.19 -3.13 7.79
CA LEU A 76 -19.38 -4.30 8.14
C LEU A 76 -18.09 -3.95 8.91
N ASP A 77 -17.86 -2.66 9.20
CA ASP A 77 -16.62 -2.13 9.80
C ASP A 77 -15.37 -2.63 9.07
N VAL A 78 -15.30 -2.40 7.75
CA VAL A 78 -14.17 -2.76 6.90
C VAL A 78 -13.48 -1.51 6.37
N GLY A 79 -12.27 -1.28 6.81
CA GLY A 79 -11.43 -0.15 6.42
C GLY A 79 -10.09 -0.15 7.15
N PRO A 80 -9.13 0.63 6.67
CA PRO A 80 -9.17 1.45 5.45
C PRO A 80 -9.34 0.63 4.18
N LEU A 81 -9.88 1.25 3.12
CA LEU A 81 -9.82 0.71 1.77
C LEU A 81 -8.51 1.16 1.12
N VAL A 82 -7.75 0.21 0.66
CA VAL A 82 -6.53 0.43 -0.11
C VAL A 82 -6.81 0.10 -1.57
N VAL A 83 -6.41 0.98 -2.47
CA VAL A 83 -6.37 0.73 -3.91
C VAL A 83 -4.92 0.57 -4.32
N HIS A 84 -4.60 -0.47 -5.08
CA HIS A 84 -3.27 -0.64 -5.65
C HIS A 84 -3.26 -0.18 -7.11
N VAL A 85 -2.26 0.61 -7.50
CA VAL A 85 -2.07 1.07 -8.87
C VAL A 85 -1.66 -0.10 -9.76
N SER A 86 -2.13 -0.09 -11.02
CA SER A 86 -1.71 -1.07 -12.01
C SER A 86 -0.19 -1.13 -12.17
N TYR A 87 0.38 -2.33 -12.22
CA TYR A 87 1.81 -2.57 -12.47
C TYR A 87 2.31 -2.10 -13.85
N LEU A 88 1.41 -1.69 -14.75
CA LEU A 88 1.79 -1.07 -16.02
C LEU A 88 2.33 0.36 -15.83
N VAL A 89 1.96 1.02 -14.75
CA VAL A 89 2.36 2.40 -14.47
C VAL A 89 3.84 2.47 -14.11
N ASN A 90 4.60 3.28 -14.84
CA ASN A 90 6.00 3.60 -14.57
C ASN A 90 6.19 5.12 -14.65
N VAL A 91 5.98 5.81 -13.53
CA VAL A 91 6.03 7.28 -13.45
C VAL A 91 7.43 7.86 -13.62
N CYS A 92 8.48 7.05 -13.52
CA CYS A 92 9.86 7.47 -13.73
C CYS A 92 10.46 6.97 -15.05
N SER A 93 9.65 6.52 -16.01
CA SER A 93 10.15 6.02 -17.29
C SER A 93 10.95 7.08 -18.06
N GLN A 94 12.10 6.71 -18.63
CA GLN A 94 12.88 7.54 -19.56
C GLN A 94 12.07 7.82 -20.84
N SER A 95 11.30 6.85 -21.30
CA SER A 95 10.44 7.02 -22.49
C SER A 95 9.31 7.99 -22.20
N ASP A 96 9.31 9.14 -22.86
CA ASP A 96 8.24 10.15 -22.74
C ASP A 96 6.87 9.57 -23.04
N GLU A 97 6.76 8.70 -24.05
CA GLU A 97 5.51 8.02 -24.40
C GLU A 97 4.99 7.17 -23.25
N THR A 98 5.85 6.31 -22.68
CA THR A 98 5.49 5.43 -21.55
C THR A 98 5.16 6.26 -20.31
N ARG A 99 5.95 7.30 -20.02
CA ARG A 99 5.74 8.18 -18.88
C ARG A 99 4.42 8.94 -19.01
N GLN A 100 4.11 9.49 -20.18
CA GLN A 100 2.85 10.20 -20.41
C GLN A 100 1.62 9.28 -20.30
N LYS A 101 1.72 8.03 -20.80
CA LYS A 101 0.70 7.00 -20.58
C LYS A 101 0.54 6.69 -19.09
N SER A 102 1.65 6.59 -18.36
CA SER A 102 1.67 6.33 -16.92
C SER A 102 1.03 7.47 -16.12
N ILE A 103 1.33 8.73 -16.45
CA ILE A 103 0.71 9.91 -15.82
C ILE A 103 -0.82 9.86 -16.03
N THR A 104 -1.26 9.61 -17.27
CA THR A 104 -2.69 9.55 -17.59
C THR A 104 -3.39 8.38 -16.86
N ALA A 105 -2.77 7.21 -16.83
CA ALA A 105 -3.30 6.05 -16.14
C ALA A 105 -3.34 6.27 -14.62
N PHE A 106 -2.27 6.81 -14.03
CA PHE A 106 -2.20 7.11 -12.60
C PHE A 106 -3.23 8.17 -12.18
N ARG A 107 -3.43 9.22 -13.00
CA ARG A 107 -4.53 10.17 -12.77
C ARG A 107 -5.88 9.45 -12.67
N GLY A 108 -6.17 8.55 -13.61
CA GLY A 108 -7.40 7.76 -13.58
C GLY A 108 -7.51 6.84 -12.35
N GLU A 109 -6.37 6.32 -11.83
CA GLU A 109 -6.37 5.57 -10.57
C GLU A 109 -6.73 6.46 -9.38
N VAL A 110 -6.16 7.67 -9.30
CA VAL A 110 -6.52 8.65 -8.24
C VAL A 110 -8.00 9.02 -8.32
N GLU A 111 -8.52 9.34 -9.51
CA GLU A 111 -9.93 9.66 -9.70
C GLU A 111 -10.86 8.52 -9.23
N ARG A 112 -10.52 7.27 -9.56
CA ARG A 112 -11.29 6.09 -9.12
C ARG A 112 -11.17 5.84 -7.63
N ALA A 113 -9.97 5.96 -7.05
CA ALA A 113 -9.76 5.81 -5.61
C ALA A 113 -10.58 6.83 -4.81
N LEU A 114 -10.57 8.11 -5.21
CA LEU A 114 -11.38 9.17 -4.62
C LEU A 114 -12.89 8.87 -4.76
N ALA A 115 -13.34 8.44 -5.94
CA ALA A 115 -14.74 8.08 -6.16
C ALA A 115 -15.20 6.93 -5.27
N LEU A 116 -14.34 5.92 -5.06
CA LEU A 116 -14.59 4.79 -4.16
C LEU A 116 -14.53 5.18 -2.67
N GLY A 117 -13.96 6.33 -2.33
CA GLY A 117 -13.70 6.75 -0.96
C GLY A 117 -12.59 5.91 -0.32
N ALA A 118 -11.56 5.57 -1.09
CA ALA A 118 -10.38 4.92 -0.57
C ALA A 118 -9.54 5.90 0.26
N GLU A 119 -9.00 5.42 1.36
CA GLU A 119 -8.07 6.17 2.19
C GLU A 119 -6.65 6.12 1.61
N TYR A 120 -6.30 5.03 0.93
CA TYR A 120 -4.94 4.82 0.43
C TYR A 120 -4.91 4.36 -1.03
N LEU A 121 -3.92 4.89 -1.78
CA LEU A 121 -3.59 4.46 -3.13
C LEU A 121 -2.10 4.10 -3.18
N VAL A 122 -1.78 2.81 -3.25
CA VAL A 122 -0.41 2.30 -3.27
C VAL A 122 0.16 2.36 -4.67
N LEU A 123 1.39 2.85 -4.79
CA LEU A 123 2.12 3.01 -6.04
C LEU A 123 3.56 2.50 -5.92
N HIS A 124 3.97 1.59 -6.81
CA HIS A 124 5.37 1.34 -7.09
C HIS A 124 5.95 2.52 -7.88
N PRO A 125 7.07 3.13 -7.45
CA PRO A 125 7.59 4.33 -8.13
C PRO A 125 8.15 4.04 -9.53
N GLY A 126 8.34 2.78 -9.91
CA GLY A 126 8.70 2.35 -11.25
C GLY A 126 10.21 2.12 -11.46
N SER A 127 10.64 2.12 -12.73
CA SER A 127 12.00 1.84 -13.15
C SER A 127 12.60 3.01 -13.94
N TYR A 128 13.79 3.44 -13.54
CA TYR A 128 14.57 4.53 -14.17
C TYR A 128 15.59 4.02 -15.20
N ARG A 129 15.38 2.83 -15.75
CA ARG A 129 16.29 2.23 -16.74
C ARG A 129 16.68 3.24 -17.82
N GLY A 130 17.99 3.37 -18.06
CA GLY A 130 18.55 4.30 -19.05
C GLY A 130 18.87 5.70 -18.51
N MET A 131 18.65 5.94 -17.22
CA MET A 131 18.94 7.22 -16.54
C MET A 131 19.72 6.99 -15.25
N THR A 132 20.13 8.08 -14.60
CA THR A 132 20.60 8.03 -13.22
C THR A 132 19.43 7.89 -12.26
N ARG A 133 19.67 7.34 -11.07
CA ARG A 133 18.67 7.26 -9.99
C ARG A 133 18.07 8.62 -9.66
N GLU A 134 18.90 9.65 -9.57
CA GLU A 134 18.46 11.02 -9.28
C GLU A 134 17.47 11.55 -10.33
N GLN A 135 17.78 11.34 -11.62
CA GLN A 135 16.85 11.69 -12.71
C GLN A 135 15.52 10.93 -12.57
N GLY A 136 15.59 9.64 -12.21
CA GLY A 136 14.38 8.83 -11.96
C GLY A 136 13.53 9.36 -10.83
N LEU A 137 14.14 9.78 -9.71
CA LEU A 137 13.43 10.37 -8.57
C LEU A 137 12.75 11.71 -8.93
N VAL A 138 13.44 12.57 -9.67
CA VAL A 138 12.87 13.82 -10.16
C VAL A 138 11.67 13.55 -11.06
N LEU A 139 11.83 12.68 -12.06
CA LEU A 139 10.74 12.35 -12.99
C LEU A 139 9.55 11.69 -12.30
N ALA A 140 9.80 10.82 -11.29
CA ALA A 140 8.72 10.23 -10.51
C ALA A 140 7.91 11.29 -9.77
N ALA A 141 8.57 12.22 -9.08
CA ALA A 141 7.90 13.30 -8.36
C ALA A 141 7.08 14.18 -9.32
N GLU A 142 7.69 14.71 -10.37
CA GLU A 142 7.02 15.54 -11.37
C GLU A 142 5.82 14.86 -12.02
N SER A 143 5.95 13.54 -12.31
CA SER A 143 4.87 12.76 -12.92
C SER A 143 3.69 12.56 -11.97
N ILE A 144 3.96 12.31 -10.68
CA ILE A 144 2.92 12.19 -9.65
C ILE A 144 2.21 13.53 -9.46
N GLU A 145 2.96 14.63 -9.28
CA GLU A 145 2.40 15.98 -9.15
C GLU A 145 1.51 16.33 -10.35
N LYS A 146 1.99 16.09 -11.57
CA LYS A 146 1.22 16.34 -12.79
C LYS A 146 -0.06 15.50 -12.87
N ALA A 147 -0.02 14.26 -12.39
CA ALA A 147 -1.19 13.38 -12.41
C ALA A 147 -2.30 13.84 -11.47
N ILE A 148 -1.95 14.42 -10.31
CA ILE A 148 -2.92 14.84 -9.28
C ILE A 148 -3.35 16.31 -9.42
N ASP A 149 -2.72 17.06 -10.30
CA ASP A 149 -3.01 18.49 -10.48
C ASP A 149 -4.48 18.72 -10.81
N GLY A 150 -5.13 19.62 -10.04
CA GLY A 150 -6.53 19.96 -10.16
C GLY A 150 -7.52 18.86 -9.73
N LEU A 151 -7.09 17.76 -9.11
CA LEU A 151 -7.99 16.77 -8.51
C LEU A 151 -8.37 17.18 -7.08
N PRO A 152 -9.61 16.86 -6.61
CA PRO A 152 -10.13 17.28 -5.31
C PRO A 152 -9.67 16.36 -4.16
N TRP A 153 -8.39 15.98 -4.12
CA TRP A 153 -7.85 15.11 -3.08
C TRP A 153 -7.75 15.80 -1.72
N GLN A 154 -7.65 17.14 -1.69
CA GLN A 154 -7.58 17.93 -0.45
C GLN A 154 -8.85 17.85 0.40
N ASP A 155 -9.99 17.54 -0.23
CA ASP A 155 -11.29 17.42 0.43
C ASP A 155 -11.55 16.01 0.98
N ALA A 156 -10.62 15.07 0.77
CA ALA A 156 -10.73 13.67 1.15
C ALA A 156 -9.68 13.27 2.20
N ASP A 157 -10.00 12.26 3.01
CA ASP A 157 -9.00 11.56 3.82
C ASP A 157 -8.29 10.55 2.92
N PHE A 158 -7.33 11.03 2.13
CA PHE A 158 -6.71 10.28 1.05
C PHE A 158 -5.20 10.51 1.01
N HIS A 159 -4.43 9.42 0.85
CA HIS A 159 -2.98 9.46 0.71
C HIS A 159 -2.51 8.53 -0.42
N ILE A 160 -1.53 9.00 -1.16
CA ILE A 160 -0.73 8.20 -2.09
C ILE A 160 0.39 7.55 -1.30
N LEU A 161 0.46 6.24 -1.28
CA LEU A 161 1.50 5.51 -0.58
C LEU A 161 2.58 5.05 -1.56
N ILE A 162 3.79 5.54 -1.36
CA ILE A 162 4.95 5.03 -2.09
C ILE A 162 5.34 3.70 -1.48
N GLU A 163 5.36 2.66 -2.28
CA GLU A 163 5.76 1.33 -1.84
C GLU A 163 7.25 1.11 -2.05
N ASN A 164 7.93 0.51 -1.02
CA ASN A 164 9.26 0.00 -1.22
C ASN A 164 9.24 -1.20 -2.17
N THR A 165 10.30 -1.39 -2.95
CA THR A 165 10.40 -2.45 -3.97
C THR A 165 11.50 -3.45 -3.64
N ALA A 166 11.49 -4.58 -4.33
CA ALA A 166 12.49 -5.64 -4.18
C ALA A 166 13.95 -5.21 -4.50
N GLY A 167 14.14 -3.99 -5.02
CA GLY A 167 15.46 -3.48 -5.35
C GLY A 167 16.09 -4.10 -6.60
N ALA A 168 15.25 -4.57 -7.55
CA ALA A 168 15.71 -5.02 -8.85
C ALA A 168 16.48 -3.88 -9.57
N GLU A 169 17.34 -4.25 -10.52
CA GLU A 169 18.14 -3.29 -11.28
C GLU A 169 17.26 -2.18 -11.87
N PHE A 170 17.65 -0.92 -11.63
CA PHE A 170 16.92 0.29 -12.03
C PHE A 170 15.54 0.50 -11.40
N SER A 171 15.09 -0.34 -10.47
CA SER A 171 13.87 -0.10 -9.71
C SER A 171 14.07 1.00 -8.67
N LEU A 172 13.17 1.99 -8.61
CA LEU A 172 13.12 2.94 -7.50
C LEU A 172 12.45 2.30 -6.28
N GLY A 173 12.81 2.77 -5.09
CA GLY A 173 12.23 2.30 -3.83
C GLY A 173 12.90 1.05 -3.26
N GLY A 174 14.03 0.59 -3.85
CA GLY A 174 14.78 -0.58 -3.36
C GLY A 174 15.53 -0.34 -2.04
N SER A 175 15.63 0.90 -1.57
CA SER A 175 16.11 1.22 -0.24
C SER A 175 15.21 2.25 0.44
N PHE A 176 15.22 2.27 1.77
CA PHE A 176 14.42 3.20 2.57
C PHE A 176 14.79 4.66 2.29
N GLU A 177 16.06 4.96 1.98
CA GLU A 177 16.50 6.29 1.59
C GLU A 177 15.86 6.75 0.28
N GLN A 178 15.69 5.85 -0.70
CA GLN A 178 15.04 6.19 -1.96
C GLN A 178 13.55 6.49 -1.75
N VAL A 179 12.88 5.74 -0.89
CA VAL A 179 11.48 5.99 -0.52
C VAL A 179 11.36 7.32 0.20
N ALA A 180 12.22 7.55 1.21
CA ALA A 180 12.23 8.81 1.98
C ALA A 180 12.50 10.02 1.09
N GLU A 181 13.44 9.92 0.14
CA GLU A 181 13.77 11.00 -0.77
C GLU A 181 12.59 11.35 -1.69
N LEU A 182 11.85 10.34 -2.19
CA LEU A 182 10.67 10.59 -3.00
C LEU A 182 9.53 11.21 -2.18
N ILE A 183 9.30 10.75 -0.96
CA ILE A 183 8.34 11.34 -0.02
C ILE A 183 8.69 12.80 0.28
N GLU A 184 9.98 13.11 0.56
CA GLU A 184 10.41 14.48 0.84
C GLU A 184 10.15 15.44 -0.33
N ARG A 185 10.32 14.97 -1.57
CA ARG A 185 10.03 15.74 -2.77
C ARG A 185 8.53 16.01 -2.93
N LEU A 186 7.69 15.04 -2.58
CA LEU A 186 6.24 15.08 -2.82
C LEU A 186 5.44 15.75 -1.71
N ARG A 187 5.86 15.68 -0.45
CA ARG A 187 5.02 16.02 0.73
C ARG A 187 4.48 17.45 0.77
N LYS A 188 5.08 18.36 0.01
CA LYS A 188 4.59 19.75 -0.10
C LYS A 188 3.48 19.90 -1.15
N HIS A 189 3.36 18.93 -2.05
CA HIS A 189 2.52 19.01 -3.24
C HIS A 189 1.46 17.91 -3.30
N ALA A 190 1.63 16.83 -2.51
CA ALA A 190 0.75 15.68 -2.52
C ALA A 190 0.55 15.13 -1.10
N PRO A 191 -0.61 14.50 -0.82
CA PRO A 191 -0.85 13.77 0.42
C PRO A 191 -0.15 12.41 0.31
N VAL A 192 1.08 12.31 0.83
CA VAL A 192 1.91 11.10 0.67
C VAL A 192 2.20 10.41 1.98
N GLY A 193 2.26 9.09 1.92
CA GLY A 193 2.70 8.20 2.96
C GLY A 193 3.48 7.02 2.36
N VAL A 194 3.69 5.99 3.15
CA VAL A 194 4.49 4.82 2.76
C VAL A 194 3.70 3.54 2.96
N CYS A 195 3.80 2.64 1.98
CA CYS A 195 3.53 1.22 2.12
C CYS A 195 4.86 0.48 2.22
N LEU A 196 5.05 -0.33 3.24
CA LEU A 196 6.19 -1.23 3.34
C LEU A 196 5.74 -2.67 3.07
N ASP A 197 6.44 -3.35 2.17
CA ASP A 197 6.22 -4.77 1.88
C ASP A 197 7.30 -5.63 2.54
N THR A 198 6.89 -6.68 3.23
CA THR A 198 7.79 -7.60 3.95
C THR A 198 8.64 -8.43 3.01
N CYS A 199 8.08 -8.93 1.88
CA CYS A 199 8.82 -9.64 0.86
C CYS A 199 9.85 -8.71 0.21
N HIS A 200 9.43 -7.52 -0.24
CA HIS A 200 10.32 -6.54 -0.84
C HIS A 200 11.45 -6.13 0.11
N THR A 201 11.13 -5.85 1.36
CA THR A 201 12.11 -5.53 2.41
C THR A 201 13.15 -6.64 2.57
N HIS A 202 12.68 -7.90 2.66
CA HIS A 202 13.56 -9.06 2.81
C HIS A 202 14.47 -9.26 1.58
N VAL A 203 13.89 -9.29 0.39
CA VAL A 203 14.66 -9.56 -0.84
C VAL A 203 15.53 -8.38 -1.27
N ALA A 204 15.23 -7.15 -0.83
CA ALA A 204 16.11 -6.00 -0.98
C ALA A 204 17.39 -6.08 -0.11
N GLY A 205 17.36 -6.93 0.95
CA GLY A 205 18.55 -7.22 1.77
C GLY A 205 18.37 -6.95 3.26
N TYR A 206 17.29 -6.32 3.68
CA TYR A 206 17.01 -6.03 5.08
C TYR A 206 16.65 -7.31 5.85
N ASP A 207 17.15 -7.46 7.06
CA ASP A 207 16.82 -8.60 7.90
C ASP A 207 15.60 -8.29 8.77
N ILE A 208 14.47 -8.89 8.44
CA ILE A 208 13.25 -8.85 9.26
C ILE A 208 12.96 -10.19 9.96
N VAL A 209 13.82 -11.20 9.73
CA VAL A 209 13.64 -12.56 10.22
C VAL A 209 14.19 -12.72 11.64
N THR A 210 15.44 -12.31 11.86
CA THR A 210 16.04 -12.39 13.18
C THR A 210 15.63 -11.21 14.07
N GLU A 211 15.61 -11.39 15.39
CA GLU A 211 15.27 -10.30 16.32
C GLU A 211 16.25 -9.12 16.19
N ALA A 212 17.54 -9.40 16.15
CA ALA A 212 18.58 -8.38 16.01
C ALA A 212 18.50 -7.68 14.65
N GLY A 213 18.25 -8.44 13.56
CA GLY A 213 18.08 -7.89 12.23
C GLY A 213 16.84 -7.01 12.12
N TYR A 214 15.73 -7.47 12.69
CA TYR A 214 14.49 -6.68 12.75
C TYR A 214 14.71 -5.35 13.50
N ALA A 215 15.39 -5.39 14.65
CA ALA A 215 15.68 -4.19 15.42
C ALA A 215 16.52 -3.18 14.60
N GLU A 216 17.57 -3.64 13.90
CA GLU A 216 18.40 -2.78 13.04
C GLU A 216 17.62 -2.27 11.82
N THR A 217 16.81 -3.12 11.18
CA THR A 217 15.94 -2.72 10.04
C THR A 217 14.96 -1.65 10.48
N MET A 218 14.30 -1.81 11.61
CA MET A 218 13.35 -0.81 12.12
C MET A 218 14.05 0.48 12.56
N LYS A 219 15.28 0.40 13.07
CA LYS A 219 16.07 1.61 13.32
C LYS A 219 16.31 2.41 12.04
N GLN A 220 16.64 1.73 10.94
CA GLN A 220 16.80 2.39 9.63
C GLN A 220 15.48 2.99 9.13
N VAL A 221 14.35 2.28 9.24
CA VAL A 221 13.02 2.83 8.92
C VAL A 221 12.76 4.11 9.72
N GLY A 222 13.01 4.10 11.04
CA GLY A 222 12.79 5.26 11.89
C GLY A 222 13.69 6.46 11.56
N GLN A 223 14.93 6.20 11.11
CA GLN A 223 15.91 7.24 10.75
C GLN A 223 15.71 7.84 9.36
N THR A 224 15.07 7.11 8.46
CA THR A 224 14.88 7.52 7.06
C THR A 224 13.44 7.93 6.78
N ILE A 225 12.52 6.98 6.82
CA ILE A 225 11.10 7.14 6.49
C ILE A 225 10.31 7.80 7.63
N GLY A 226 10.59 7.39 8.88
CA GLY A 226 9.77 7.70 10.05
C GLY A 226 8.57 6.75 10.16
N PHE A 227 8.25 6.30 11.38
CA PHE A 227 7.20 5.30 11.61
C PHE A 227 5.80 5.82 11.29
N ASP A 228 5.53 7.09 11.60
CA ASP A 228 4.21 7.72 11.44
C ASP A 228 3.80 7.88 9.97
N THR A 229 4.76 7.80 9.03
CA THR A 229 4.48 7.86 7.59
C THR A 229 4.09 6.51 7.01
N VAL A 230 4.33 5.40 7.73
CA VAL A 230 4.00 4.03 7.28
C VAL A 230 2.53 3.74 7.57
N CYS A 231 1.68 3.89 6.58
CA CYS A 231 0.23 3.70 6.69
C CYS A 231 -0.21 2.25 6.47
N VAL A 232 0.54 1.51 5.64
CA VAL A 232 0.22 0.13 5.26
C VAL A 232 1.48 -0.73 5.31
N TRP A 233 1.32 -1.95 5.79
CA TRP A 233 2.26 -3.05 5.59
C TRP A 233 1.62 -4.08 4.64
N HIS A 234 2.27 -4.35 3.51
CA HIS A 234 2.01 -5.57 2.77
C HIS A 234 2.69 -6.73 3.47
N CYS A 235 1.88 -7.70 3.90
CA CYS A 235 2.32 -8.88 4.62
C CYS A 235 2.44 -10.05 3.65
N ASN A 236 3.62 -10.23 3.08
CA ASN A 236 3.92 -11.26 2.10
C ASN A 236 5.14 -12.04 2.55
N ASP A 237 5.06 -13.39 2.63
CA ASP A 237 6.27 -14.18 2.79
C ASP A 237 7.04 -14.22 1.47
N ALA A 238 8.29 -14.62 1.50
CA ALA A 238 9.17 -14.57 0.34
C ALA A 238 9.61 -15.98 -0.08
N LYS A 239 9.42 -16.32 -1.36
CA LYS A 239 10.01 -17.54 -1.94
C LYS A 239 11.52 -17.46 -2.08
N ALA A 240 12.05 -16.25 -2.21
CA ALA A 240 13.44 -15.98 -2.52
C ALA A 240 14.23 -15.55 -1.28
N ALA A 241 15.54 -15.84 -1.29
CA ALA A 241 16.44 -15.52 -0.20
C ALA A 241 16.63 -14.01 -0.04
N ARG A 242 17.01 -13.59 1.17
CA ARG A 242 17.36 -12.21 1.51
C ARG A 242 18.44 -11.67 0.57
N GLY A 243 18.19 -10.47 0.04
CA GLY A 243 19.13 -9.80 -0.88
C GLY A 243 19.11 -10.32 -2.32
N SER A 244 18.21 -11.25 -2.65
CA SER A 244 18.10 -11.83 -4.00
C SER A 244 17.53 -10.86 -5.04
N LYS A 245 16.81 -9.82 -4.61
CA LYS A 245 16.08 -8.85 -5.45
C LYS A 245 15.01 -9.48 -6.35
N LEU A 246 14.52 -10.66 -5.95
CA LEU A 246 13.50 -11.41 -6.67
C LEU A 246 12.16 -11.28 -5.94
N ASP A 247 11.28 -10.48 -6.49
CA ASP A 247 9.92 -10.31 -6.01
C ASP A 247 9.10 -11.57 -6.34
N ARG A 248 8.91 -12.42 -5.32
CA ARG A 248 8.11 -13.66 -5.40
C ARG A 248 7.49 -13.92 -4.04
N HIS A 249 6.20 -13.59 -3.93
CA HIS A 249 5.42 -13.80 -2.74
C HIS A 249 5.15 -15.28 -2.46
N GLU A 250 5.07 -15.62 -1.18
CA GLU A 250 4.67 -16.92 -0.66
C GLU A 250 3.56 -16.74 0.37
N HIS A 251 2.87 -17.82 0.70
CA HIS A 251 1.90 -17.84 1.81
C HIS A 251 2.58 -17.55 3.14
N ILE A 252 1.86 -16.87 4.03
CA ILE A 252 2.38 -16.49 5.34
C ILE A 252 2.92 -17.69 6.10
N GLY A 253 4.19 -17.62 6.50
CA GLY A 253 4.86 -18.67 7.26
C GLY A 253 5.41 -19.83 6.45
N GLU A 254 5.22 -19.86 5.11
CA GLU A 254 5.69 -20.94 4.24
C GLU A 254 6.95 -20.55 3.43
N GLY A 255 7.41 -19.30 3.56
CA GLY A 255 8.58 -18.78 2.86
C GLY A 255 9.81 -18.58 3.75
N MET A 256 10.73 -17.74 3.26
CA MET A 256 12.02 -17.47 3.90
C MET A 256 11.93 -16.47 5.06
N ILE A 257 10.79 -15.79 5.23
CA ILE A 257 10.56 -14.83 6.32
C ILE A 257 10.02 -15.58 7.54
N GLY A 258 9.02 -16.42 7.37
CA GLY A 258 8.46 -17.27 8.40
C GLY A 258 7.52 -16.56 9.37
N ALA A 259 6.63 -17.33 10.00
CA ALA A 259 5.52 -16.85 10.82
C ALA A 259 5.94 -15.96 12.00
N GLU A 260 7.10 -16.22 12.62
CA GLU A 260 7.56 -15.47 13.79
C GLU A 260 7.93 -14.00 13.46
N ALA A 261 8.41 -13.74 12.24
CA ALA A 261 8.66 -12.38 11.80
C ALA A 261 7.34 -11.59 11.66
N PHE A 262 6.29 -12.20 11.12
CA PHE A 262 4.96 -11.59 11.06
C PHE A 262 4.36 -11.38 12.45
N ARG A 263 4.52 -12.32 13.38
CA ARG A 263 4.13 -12.14 14.77
C ARG A 263 4.78 -10.88 15.35
N ARG A 264 6.09 -10.76 15.22
CA ARG A 264 6.88 -9.61 15.72
C ARG A 264 6.39 -8.30 15.12
N LEU A 265 6.19 -8.25 13.81
CA LEU A 265 5.69 -7.08 13.10
C LEU A 265 4.29 -6.68 13.58
N LEU A 266 3.36 -7.63 13.71
CA LEU A 266 1.99 -7.38 14.15
C LEU A 266 1.91 -6.86 15.59
N HIS A 267 2.86 -7.23 16.47
CA HIS A 267 2.93 -6.74 17.85
C HIS A 267 3.73 -5.45 18.01
N ASP A 268 4.38 -4.96 16.96
CA ASP A 268 5.16 -3.73 17.03
C ASP A 268 4.23 -2.51 17.18
N GLN A 269 4.33 -1.87 18.35
CA GLN A 269 3.46 -0.73 18.70
C GLN A 269 3.74 0.52 17.86
N ARG A 270 4.91 0.62 17.23
CA ARG A 270 5.25 1.71 16.31
C ARG A 270 4.31 1.76 15.10
N PHE A 271 3.71 0.61 14.74
CA PHE A 271 2.76 0.45 13.64
C PHE A 271 1.33 0.14 14.13
N ALA A 272 0.96 0.61 15.33
CA ALA A 272 -0.39 0.40 15.86
C ALA A 272 -1.48 1.03 14.98
N HIS A 273 -1.15 2.09 14.25
CA HIS A 273 -2.03 2.84 13.36
C HIS A 273 -2.12 2.25 11.93
N ALA A 274 -1.16 1.40 11.54
CA ALA A 274 -1.08 0.90 10.18
C ALA A 274 -2.08 -0.24 9.90
N ALA A 275 -2.44 -0.39 8.63
CA ALA A 275 -3.15 -1.57 8.13
C ALA A 275 -2.15 -2.63 7.64
N PHE A 276 -2.50 -3.91 7.81
CA PHE A 276 -1.69 -5.07 7.45
C PHE A 276 -2.45 -5.88 6.39
N ILE A 277 -1.93 -5.95 5.18
CA ILE A 277 -2.63 -6.49 4.01
C ILE A 277 -1.76 -7.55 3.34
N ALA A 278 -2.28 -8.77 3.22
CA ALA A 278 -1.61 -9.82 2.46
C ALA A 278 -1.84 -9.66 0.95
N GLU A 279 -0.82 -9.98 0.15
CA GLU A 279 -0.89 -10.13 -1.31
C GLU A 279 -0.33 -11.49 -1.72
N THR A 280 -0.67 -12.49 -0.93
CA THR A 280 -0.20 -13.86 -1.10
C THR A 280 -0.79 -14.50 -2.35
N PRO A 281 -0.14 -15.54 -2.92
CA PRO A 281 -0.71 -16.31 -4.01
C PRO A 281 -2.12 -16.84 -3.68
N VAL A 282 -2.95 -17.01 -4.71
CA VAL A 282 -4.25 -17.67 -4.64
C VAL A 282 -4.17 -18.87 -5.60
N ASP A 283 -3.50 -19.92 -5.14
CA ASP A 283 -3.27 -21.14 -5.93
C ASP A 283 -4.45 -22.12 -5.79
N GLU A 284 -5.08 -22.12 -4.59
CA GLU A 284 -6.22 -22.99 -4.27
C GLU A 284 -7.38 -22.20 -3.64
N PRO A 285 -8.62 -22.67 -3.78
CA PRO A 285 -9.76 -22.07 -3.10
C PRO A 285 -9.58 -22.06 -1.57
N GLY A 286 -9.73 -20.90 -0.95
CA GLY A 286 -9.60 -20.72 0.50
C GLY A 286 -8.22 -20.22 0.97
N ASP A 287 -7.26 -20.04 0.08
CA ASP A 287 -5.94 -19.48 0.42
C ASP A 287 -6.06 -18.07 1.05
N ASP A 288 -6.95 -17.22 0.54
CA ASP A 288 -7.24 -15.93 1.12
C ASP A 288 -7.65 -16.03 2.60
N ALA A 289 -8.61 -16.89 2.88
CA ALA A 289 -9.11 -17.11 4.24
C ALA A 289 -8.02 -17.70 5.16
N ARG A 290 -7.20 -18.62 4.66
CA ARG A 290 -6.08 -19.24 5.38
C ARG A 290 -5.04 -18.19 5.80
N ASN A 291 -4.60 -17.33 4.88
CA ASN A 291 -3.60 -16.31 5.16
C ASN A 291 -4.13 -15.24 6.14
N VAL A 292 -5.38 -14.78 5.98
CA VAL A 292 -6.01 -13.85 6.92
C VAL A 292 -6.14 -14.47 8.31
N ALA A 293 -6.61 -15.72 8.40
CA ALA A 293 -6.76 -16.43 9.67
C ALA A 293 -5.41 -16.61 10.39
N LEU A 294 -4.34 -16.91 9.64
CA LEU A 294 -3.00 -17.04 10.22
C LEU A 294 -2.49 -15.71 10.76
N LEU A 295 -2.59 -14.59 9.99
CA LEU A 295 -2.19 -13.27 10.48
C LEU A 295 -2.96 -12.87 11.75
N ARG A 296 -4.27 -13.17 11.81
CA ARG A 296 -5.07 -12.93 13.02
C ARG A 296 -4.64 -13.78 14.19
N THR A 297 -4.33 -15.04 13.96
CA THR A 297 -3.81 -15.95 15.01
C THR A 297 -2.47 -15.46 15.54
N LEU A 298 -1.56 -15.05 14.66
CA LEU A 298 -0.26 -14.49 15.02
C LEU A 298 -0.37 -13.18 15.82
N PHE A 299 -1.43 -12.41 15.59
CA PHE A 299 -1.70 -11.20 16.37
C PHE A 299 -2.36 -11.50 17.73
N ALA A 300 -3.23 -12.49 17.83
CA ALA A 300 -3.99 -12.79 19.05
C ALA A 300 -3.16 -13.53 20.12
N GLY A 301 -2.13 -14.27 19.73
CA GLY A 301 -1.27 -15.08 20.58
C GLY A 301 0.12 -14.60 20.73
#